data_cbbf1f67456bbc0e993f54c5c443887e
#
_entry.id   cbbf1f67456bbc0e993f54c5c443887e
#
_cell.length_a   1.000
_cell.length_b   1.000
_cell.length_c   1.000
_cell.angle_alpha   90.00
_cell.angle_beta   90.00
_cell.angle_gamma   90.00
#
_symmetry.space_group_name_H-M   'P 1'
#
loop_
_entity.id
_entity.type
_entity.pdbx_description
1 polymer ?
#
loop_
_entity_poly.entity_id
_entity_poly.type
_entity_poly.pdbx_seq_one_letter_code
_entity_poly.pdbx_strand_id
1 'polypeptide(L)'
;KLALNIIAKATGEKPTIAGSDFSAVVYHDLMDNDQSFKAAISDYILNCRYRMPDQFEFDSQEEYIRARMKYGVKSYYKDMDRRPVFCKSDEESRICDFLGRHGVSFRYEAPYEVNTVDSEYRQYCPDFSIYFTDSIGNQRRIYLEHFAVNGQGDCPSWFSEEDARKYKEGILWKRKLHREHG
;
A
#
# COMPACT_ATOMS: atom_id res chain seq x y z
N LYS A 1 15.64 1.38 11.88
CA LYS A 1 15.22 2.35 12.95
C LYS A 1 13.82 2.06 13.46
N LEU A 2 12.85 1.79 12.58
CA LEU A 2 11.46 1.53 12.97
C LEU A 2 11.33 0.25 13.82
N ALA A 3 11.90 -0.87 13.35
CA ALA A 3 11.92 -2.13 14.09
C ALA A 3 12.53 -1.99 15.48
N LEU A 4 13.64 -1.23 15.60
CA LEU A 4 14.29 -0.95 16.90
C LEU A 4 13.40 -0.14 17.84
N ASN A 5 12.63 0.82 17.32
CA ASN A 5 11.70 1.60 18.14
C ASN A 5 10.51 0.75 18.62
N ILE A 6 10.05 -0.18 17.80
CA ILE A 6 8.97 -1.10 18.15
C ILE A 6 9.44 -2.10 19.21
N ILE A 7 10.64 -2.68 19.04
CA ILE A 7 11.26 -3.56 20.03
C ILE A 7 11.43 -2.82 21.36
N ALA A 8 11.99 -1.60 21.34
CA ALA A 8 12.15 -0.78 22.55
C ALA A 8 10.82 -0.49 23.25
N LYS A 9 9.75 -0.28 22.49
CA LYS A 9 8.42 -0.01 23.03
C LYS A 9 7.75 -1.26 23.60
N ALA A 10 7.97 -2.42 22.98
CA ALA A 10 7.40 -3.70 23.42
C ALA A 10 8.15 -4.31 24.62
N THR A 11 9.48 -4.16 24.69
CA THR A 11 10.33 -4.76 25.73
C THR A 11 10.69 -3.80 26.87
N GLY A 12 10.44 -2.50 26.71
CA GLY A 12 10.89 -1.47 27.67
C GLY A 12 12.39 -1.20 27.64
N GLU A 13 13.15 -1.91 26.83
CA GLU A 13 14.60 -1.79 26.71
C GLU A 13 15.00 -1.22 25.36
N LYS A 14 16.02 -0.34 25.33
CA LYS A 14 16.64 0.10 24.07
C LYS A 14 17.64 -0.96 23.63
N PRO A 15 17.37 -1.73 22.57
CA PRO A 15 18.32 -2.73 22.10
C PRO A 15 19.57 -2.02 21.57
N THR A 16 20.71 -2.32 22.14
CA THR A 16 22.04 -1.98 21.61
C THR A 16 22.41 -3.05 20.59
N ILE A 17 22.05 -2.85 19.32
CA ILE A 17 22.31 -3.85 18.27
C ILE A 17 23.35 -3.32 17.29
N ALA A 18 24.43 -4.06 17.18
CA ALA A 18 25.42 -3.90 16.11
C ALA A 18 25.10 -4.91 15.00
N GLY A 19 24.58 -4.42 13.86
CA GLY A 19 24.46 -5.20 12.63
C GLY A 19 23.03 -5.40 12.12
N SER A 20 22.87 -5.35 10.78
CA SER A 20 21.57 -5.46 10.09
C SER A 20 20.95 -6.86 10.18
N ASP A 21 21.76 -7.91 10.29
CA ASP A 21 21.29 -9.29 10.26
C ASP A 21 20.66 -9.73 11.58
N PHE A 22 21.17 -9.21 12.69
CA PHE A 22 20.63 -9.49 14.03
C PHE A 22 19.20 -8.93 14.20
N SER A 23 18.90 -7.79 13.62
CA SER A 23 17.56 -7.19 13.71
C SER A 23 16.50 -8.02 12.97
N ALA A 24 16.84 -8.65 11.86
CA ALA A 24 15.94 -9.52 11.13
C ALA A 24 15.65 -10.81 11.90
N VAL A 25 16.68 -11.45 12.47
CA VAL A 25 16.52 -12.68 13.28
C VAL A 25 15.65 -12.41 14.51
N VAL A 26 15.93 -11.34 15.26
CA VAL A 26 15.13 -10.96 16.45
C VAL A 26 13.70 -10.59 16.05
N TYR A 27 13.50 -9.91 14.92
CA TYR A 27 12.17 -9.59 14.44
C TYR A 27 11.36 -10.86 14.14
N HIS A 28 11.94 -11.82 13.43
CA HIS A 28 11.27 -13.09 13.11
C HIS A 28 10.98 -13.90 14.37
N ASP A 29 11.94 -14.02 15.28
CA ASP A 29 11.74 -14.72 16.54
C ASP A 29 10.60 -14.11 17.38
N LEU A 30 10.56 -12.77 17.50
CA LEU A 30 9.49 -12.09 18.21
C LEU A 30 8.14 -12.22 17.50
N MET A 31 8.09 -12.17 16.17
CA MET A 31 6.86 -12.39 15.41
C MET A 31 6.30 -13.80 15.57
N ASP A 32 7.17 -14.79 15.72
CA ASP A 32 6.77 -16.19 15.84
C ASP A 32 6.38 -16.57 17.28
N ASN A 33 7.07 -15.98 18.28
CA ASN A 33 7.01 -16.44 19.66
C ASN A 33 6.41 -15.45 20.66
N ASP A 34 6.29 -14.16 20.32
CA ASP A 34 5.76 -13.13 21.23
C ASP A 34 4.44 -12.54 20.71
N GLN A 35 3.33 -12.96 21.34
CA GLN A 35 1.99 -12.50 20.99
C GLN A 35 1.80 -10.99 21.23
N SER A 36 2.45 -10.42 22.25
CA SER A 36 2.36 -8.98 22.52
C SER A 36 3.07 -8.17 21.46
N PHE A 37 4.23 -8.64 21.00
CA PHE A 37 4.97 -8.02 19.90
C PHE A 37 4.18 -8.13 18.59
N LYS A 38 3.61 -9.30 18.30
CA LYS A 38 2.77 -9.52 17.11
C LYS A 38 1.55 -8.59 17.12
N ALA A 39 0.87 -8.45 18.24
CA ALA A 39 -0.26 -7.53 18.39
C ALA A 39 0.16 -6.07 18.21
N ALA A 40 1.31 -5.65 18.78
CA ALA A 40 1.82 -4.28 18.62
C ALA A 40 2.23 -3.98 17.18
N ILE A 41 2.81 -4.93 16.46
CA ILE A 41 3.12 -4.81 15.03
C ILE A 41 1.84 -4.71 14.20
N SER A 42 0.87 -5.59 14.48
CA SER A 42 -0.44 -5.57 13.80
C SER A 42 -1.16 -4.24 14.02
N ASP A 43 -1.21 -3.76 15.26
CA ASP A 43 -1.80 -2.47 15.59
C ASP A 43 -1.07 -1.31 14.88
N TYR A 44 0.26 -1.32 14.87
CA TYR A 44 1.04 -0.32 14.14
C TYR A 44 0.76 -0.34 12.65
N ILE A 45 0.75 -1.52 12.03
CA ILE A 45 0.48 -1.67 10.59
C ILE A 45 -0.96 -1.22 10.29
N LEU A 46 -1.94 -1.76 11.01
CA LEU A 46 -3.36 -1.46 10.78
C LEU A 46 -3.72 0.00 11.10
N ASN A 47 -3.19 0.56 12.18
CA ASN A 47 -3.56 1.90 12.63
C ASN A 47 -2.67 3.03 12.10
N CYS A 48 -1.43 2.74 11.72
CA CYS A 48 -0.50 3.77 11.23
C CYS A 48 -0.24 3.70 9.73
N ARG A 49 -0.27 2.50 9.15
CA ARG A 49 0.04 2.30 7.73
C ARG A 49 -1.19 2.18 6.84
N TYR A 50 -2.24 1.48 7.32
CA TYR A 50 -3.48 1.30 6.55
C TYR A 50 -4.51 2.41 6.74
N ARG A 51 -4.39 3.24 7.78
CA ARG A 51 -5.14 4.50 7.90
C ARG A 51 -4.43 5.66 7.20
N MET A 52 -3.83 5.37 6.05
CA MET A 52 -3.33 6.44 5.21
C MET A 52 -4.49 7.36 4.82
N PRO A 53 -4.29 8.68 4.87
CA PRO A 53 -5.31 9.63 4.45
C PRO A 53 -5.84 9.30 3.06
N ASP A 54 -7.16 9.26 2.94
CA ASP A 54 -7.86 9.09 1.68
C ASP A 54 -7.99 10.45 0.99
N GLN A 55 -7.77 10.50 -0.33
CA GLN A 55 -7.86 11.75 -1.08
C GLN A 55 -9.24 12.43 -0.98
N PHE A 56 -10.31 11.67 -0.71
CA PHE A 56 -11.66 12.20 -0.53
C PHE A 56 -11.90 12.85 0.85
N GLU A 57 -10.92 12.81 1.75
CA GLU A 57 -10.97 13.49 3.06
C GLU A 57 -10.44 14.93 3.00
N PHE A 58 -9.97 15.38 1.83
CA PHE A 58 -9.33 16.68 1.65
C PHE A 58 -10.02 17.52 0.57
N ASP A 59 -10.09 18.81 0.80
CA ASP A 59 -10.66 19.77 -0.16
C ASP A 59 -9.71 20.05 -1.33
N SER A 60 -8.40 19.78 -1.15
CA SER A 60 -7.40 20.01 -2.19
C SER A 60 -6.39 18.87 -2.31
N GLN A 61 -5.86 18.71 -3.52
CA GLN A 61 -4.81 17.73 -3.80
C GLN A 61 -3.50 18.04 -3.04
N GLU A 62 -3.22 19.31 -2.81
CA GLU A 62 -2.03 19.76 -2.06
C GLU A 62 -2.10 19.34 -0.59
N GLU A 63 -3.27 19.44 0.03
CA GLU A 63 -3.49 19.00 1.42
C GLU A 63 -3.37 17.50 1.54
N TYR A 64 -3.97 16.77 0.62
CA TYR A 64 -3.82 15.30 0.52
C TYR A 64 -2.35 14.89 0.40
N ILE A 65 -1.60 15.49 -0.54
CA ILE A 65 -0.17 15.19 -0.71
C ILE A 65 0.62 15.48 0.57
N ARG A 66 0.37 16.62 1.24
CA ARG A 66 1.03 16.95 2.51
C ARG A 66 0.75 15.92 3.62
N ALA A 67 -0.49 15.47 3.72
CA ALA A 67 -0.85 14.42 4.67
C ALA A 67 -0.15 13.11 4.36
N ARG A 68 -0.09 12.73 3.09
CA ARG A 68 0.61 11.51 2.62
C ARG A 68 2.13 11.58 2.85
N MET A 69 2.75 12.74 2.70
CA MET A 69 4.19 12.95 2.99
C MET A 69 4.58 12.50 4.40
N LYS A 70 3.66 12.57 5.36
CA LYS A 70 3.91 12.25 6.76
C LYS A 70 3.98 10.74 7.02
N TYR A 71 3.25 9.93 6.25
CA TYR A 71 3.05 8.51 6.52
C TYR A 71 3.47 7.59 5.36
N GLY A 72 3.52 8.11 4.14
CA GLY A 72 3.79 7.33 2.94
C GLY A 72 5.26 7.08 2.66
N VAL A 73 5.52 6.05 1.86
CA VAL A 73 6.85 5.75 1.31
C VAL A 73 7.03 6.56 0.04
N LYS A 74 7.98 7.49 0.04
CA LYS A 74 8.24 8.36 -1.11
C LYS A 74 8.90 7.58 -2.25
N SER A 75 8.29 7.63 -3.43
CA SER A 75 8.91 7.19 -4.67
C SER A 75 9.97 8.18 -5.14
N TYR A 76 11.00 7.69 -5.86
CA TYR A 76 11.97 8.54 -6.56
C TYR A 76 11.36 9.25 -7.76
N TYR A 77 10.33 8.66 -8.38
CA TYR A 77 9.69 9.18 -9.57
C TYR A 77 8.39 9.89 -9.24
N LYS A 78 8.03 10.82 -10.10
CA LYS A 78 6.77 11.53 -10.08
C LYS A 78 5.77 10.84 -11.00
N ASP A 79 4.49 11.05 -10.77
CA ASP A 79 3.43 10.64 -11.68
C ASP A 79 3.44 11.44 -13.01
N MET A 80 2.55 11.08 -13.94
CA MET A 80 2.43 11.77 -15.23
C MET A 80 2.04 13.24 -15.11
N ASP A 81 1.40 13.65 -14.01
CA ASP A 81 1.06 15.03 -13.69
C ASP A 81 2.21 15.79 -12.99
N ARG A 82 3.41 15.16 -12.91
CA ARG A 82 4.62 15.65 -12.22
C ARG A 82 4.45 15.84 -10.71
N ARG A 83 3.49 15.15 -10.10
CA ARG A 83 3.27 15.17 -8.65
C ARG A 83 4.17 14.18 -7.94
N PRO A 84 4.67 14.50 -6.72
CA PRO A 84 5.39 13.54 -5.91
C PRO A 84 4.43 12.43 -5.46
N VAL A 85 4.90 11.18 -5.51
CA VAL A 85 4.11 10.01 -5.11
C VAL A 85 4.59 9.51 -3.75
N PHE A 86 3.63 9.28 -2.84
CA PHE A 86 3.83 8.70 -1.52
C PHE A 86 2.95 7.46 -1.39
N CYS A 87 3.56 6.30 -1.60
CA CYS A 87 2.88 5.01 -1.63
C CYS A 87 2.51 4.50 -0.23
N LYS A 88 1.52 3.62 -0.15
CA LYS A 88 1.10 2.98 1.10
C LYS A 88 2.13 1.95 1.60
N SER A 89 2.89 1.35 0.70
CA SER A 89 3.88 0.31 1.03
C SER A 89 5.21 0.51 0.30
N ASP A 90 6.26 -0.19 0.77
CA ASP A 90 7.56 -0.25 0.09
C ASP A 90 7.43 -0.96 -1.27
N GLU A 91 6.57 -1.96 -1.35
CA GLU A 91 6.31 -2.72 -2.56
C GLU A 91 5.68 -1.84 -3.64
N GLU A 92 4.66 -1.06 -3.28
CA GLU A 92 4.05 -0.09 -4.20
C GLU A 92 5.05 0.99 -4.62
N SER A 93 5.91 1.47 -3.71
CA SER A 93 6.98 2.41 -4.03
C SER A 93 7.96 1.82 -5.06
N ARG A 94 8.33 0.55 -4.94
CA ARG A 94 9.18 -0.15 -5.92
C ARG A 94 8.50 -0.28 -7.29
N ILE A 95 7.19 -0.56 -7.30
CA ILE A 95 6.41 -0.59 -8.56
C ILE A 95 6.41 0.81 -9.19
N CYS A 96 6.14 1.85 -8.41
CA CYS A 96 6.17 3.24 -8.86
C CYS A 96 7.54 3.59 -9.47
N ASP A 97 8.63 3.24 -8.79
CA ASP A 97 10.01 3.48 -9.26
C ASP A 97 10.33 2.67 -10.53
N PHE A 98 9.81 1.45 -10.63
CA PHE A 98 9.95 0.65 -11.85
C PHE A 98 9.23 1.32 -13.03
N LEU A 99 7.97 1.72 -12.86
CA LEU A 99 7.20 2.40 -13.91
C LEU A 99 7.89 3.69 -14.36
N GLY A 100 8.29 4.54 -13.41
CA GLY A 100 8.97 5.80 -13.69
C GLY A 100 10.33 5.62 -14.39
N ARG A 101 11.13 4.64 -13.95
CA ARG A 101 12.42 4.30 -14.59
C ARG A 101 12.27 3.88 -16.04
N HIS A 102 11.18 3.21 -16.39
CA HIS A 102 10.91 2.74 -17.75
C HIS A 102 10.11 3.76 -18.59
N GLY A 103 9.89 4.97 -18.05
CA GLY A 103 9.18 6.02 -18.77
C GLY A 103 7.69 5.73 -18.98
N VAL A 104 7.11 4.84 -18.17
CA VAL A 104 5.70 4.51 -18.23
C VAL A 104 4.88 5.64 -17.61
N SER A 105 3.90 6.15 -18.34
CA SER A 105 2.98 7.17 -17.84
C SER A 105 1.96 6.54 -16.89
N PHE A 106 1.91 7.01 -15.65
CA PHE A 106 1.00 6.47 -14.64
C PHE A 106 0.46 7.54 -13.69
N ARG A 107 -0.63 7.23 -13.02
CA ARG A 107 -1.11 7.91 -11.81
C ARG A 107 -1.26 6.90 -10.69
N TYR A 108 -0.88 7.29 -9.49
CA TYR A 108 -1.03 6.51 -8.28
C TYR A 108 -2.38 6.86 -7.62
N GLU A 109 -3.17 5.84 -7.25
CA GLU A 109 -4.49 5.96 -6.62
C GLU A 109 -5.45 6.95 -7.32
N ALA A 110 -5.40 7.04 -8.65
CA ALA A 110 -6.37 7.84 -9.38
C ALA A 110 -7.76 7.18 -9.34
N PRO A 111 -8.85 7.98 -9.22
CA PRO A 111 -10.19 7.41 -9.23
C PRO A 111 -10.47 6.56 -10.46
N TYR A 112 -11.11 5.41 -10.24
CA TYR A 112 -11.59 4.55 -11.32
C TYR A 112 -12.60 5.32 -12.18
N GLU A 113 -12.64 5.05 -13.49
CA GLU A 113 -13.49 5.82 -14.40
C GLU A 113 -14.99 5.59 -14.22
N VAL A 114 -15.36 4.44 -13.65
CA VAL A 114 -16.75 4.15 -13.33
C VAL A 114 -17.02 4.59 -11.89
N ASN A 115 -18.17 5.20 -11.66
CA ASN A 115 -18.62 5.52 -10.31
C ASN A 115 -18.92 4.22 -9.56
N THR A 116 -18.18 3.97 -8.47
CA THR A 116 -18.33 2.79 -7.62
C THR A 116 -18.88 3.12 -6.24
N VAL A 117 -19.27 4.39 -6.01
CA VAL A 117 -19.80 4.83 -4.72
C VAL A 117 -21.19 4.23 -4.50
N ASP A 118 -21.35 3.54 -3.36
CA ASP A 118 -22.66 3.07 -2.88
C ASP A 118 -22.79 3.30 -1.36
N SER A 119 -23.72 2.63 -0.70
CA SER A 119 -23.94 2.77 0.75
C SER A 119 -22.80 2.18 1.60
N GLU A 120 -22.00 1.29 1.05
CA GLU A 120 -20.95 0.55 1.76
C GLU A 120 -19.53 0.94 1.29
N TYR A 121 -19.40 1.32 0.02
CA TYR A 121 -18.10 1.57 -0.62
C TYR A 121 -17.94 3.01 -1.09
N ARG A 122 -16.74 3.56 -0.87
CA ARG A 122 -16.30 4.81 -1.47
C ARG A 122 -15.87 4.59 -2.92
N GLN A 123 -15.60 5.69 -3.64
CA GLN A 123 -15.02 5.61 -4.98
C GLN A 123 -13.74 4.78 -4.96
N TYR A 124 -13.71 3.76 -5.80
CA TYR A 124 -12.54 2.91 -5.94
C TYR A 124 -11.40 3.65 -6.65
N CYS A 125 -10.21 3.47 -6.12
CA CYS A 125 -8.97 3.98 -6.69
C CYS A 125 -7.99 2.80 -6.83
N PRO A 126 -7.71 2.32 -8.05
CA PRO A 126 -6.65 1.34 -8.28
C PRO A 126 -5.29 1.85 -7.80
N ASP A 127 -4.40 0.98 -7.36
CA ASP A 127 -3.06 1.39 -6.94
C ASP A 127 -2.35 2.17 -8.05
N PHE A 128 -2.42 1.69 -9.29
CA PHE A 128 -1.87 2.40 -10.46
C PHE A 128 -2.82 2.38 -11.64
N SER A 129 -3.03 3.56 -12.24
CA SER A 129 -3.61 3.72 -13.56
C SER A 129 -2.49 4.02 -14.55
N ILE A 130 -2.25 3.15 -15.53
CA ILE A 130 -1.19 3.24 -16.53
C ILE A 130 -1.79 3.69 -17.84
N TYR A 131 -1.18 4.69 -18.47
CA TYR A 131 -1.66 5.31 -19.70
C TYR A 131 -0.69 5.08 -20.84
N PHE A 132 -1.20 4.70 -21.99
CA PHE A 132 -0.40 4.50 -23.20
C PHE A 132 -1.21 4.77 -24.46
N THR A 133 -0.51 4.92 -25.57
CA THR A 133 -1.13 5.03 -26.89
C THR A 133 -0.96 3.70 -27.62
N ASP A 134 -2.05 3.12 -28.10
CA ASP A 134 -1.99 1.87 -28.87
C ASP A 134 -1.41 2.08 -30.28
N SER A 135 -1.20 0.98 -31.02
CA SER A 135 -0.57 1.00 -32.35
C SER A 135 -1.37 1.77 -33.43
N ILE A 136 -2.63 2.07 -33.15
CA ILE A 136 -3.54 2.82 -34.05
C ILE A 136 -3.82 4.24 -33.54
N GLY A 137 -3.10 4.69 -32.51
CA GLY A 137 -3.13 6.07 -32.02
C GLY A 137 -4.18 6.34 -30.93
N ASN A 138 -4.92 5.34 -30.46
CA ASN A 138 -5.90 5.54 -29.39
C ASN A 138 -5.22 5.60 -28.02
N GLN A 139 -5.67 6.52 -27.19
CA GLN A 139 -5.32 6.54 -25.77
C GLN A 139 -5.97 5.38 -25.05
N ARG A 140 -5.16 4.58 -24.37
CA ARG A 140 -5.58 3.42 -23.58
C ARG A 140 -5.18 3.60 -22.14
N ARG A 141 -5.93 2.94 -21.26
CA ARG A 141 -5.63 2.86 -19.83
C ARG A 141 -5.75 1.41 -19.38
N ILE A 142 -4.80 0.98 -18.57
CA ILE A 142 -4.87 -0.28 -17.83
C ILE A 142 -4.66 0.00 -16.35
N TYR A 143 -5.14 -0.91 -15.52
CA TYR A 143 -5.03 -0.81 -14.08
C TYR A 143 -4.11 -1.89 -13.54
N LEU A 144 -3.31 -1.54 -12.56
CA LEU A 144 -2.45 -2.47 -11.84
C LEU A 144 -2.76 -2.36 -10.35
N GLU A 145 -2.98 -3.51 -9.73
CA GLU A 145 -3.23 -3.67 -8.30
C GLU A 145 -2.12 -4.52 -7.68
N HIS A 146 -1.60 -4.06 -6.56
CA HIS A 146 -0.68 -4.82 -5.73
C HIS A 146 -1.44 -5.44 -4.57
N PHE A 147 -1.59 -6.76 -4.58
CA PHE A 147 -2.25 -7.47 -3.50
C PHE A 147 -1.21 -8.03 -2.51
N ALA A 148 -1.43 -7.77 -1.21
CA ALA A 148 -0.63 -8.34 -0.13
C ALA A 148 -1.00 -9.81 0.11
N VAL A 149 -0.75 -10.67 -0.89
CA VAL A 149 -0.92 -12.11 -0.80
C VAL A 149 0.30 -12.82 -1.38
N ASN A 150 0.64 -13.98 -0.83
CA ASN A 150 1.72 -14.82 -1.36
C ASN A 150 1.29 -15.57 -2.65
N GLY A 151 2.20 -16.36 -3.22
CA GLY A 151 1.93 -17.14 -4.43
C GLY A 151 0.83 -18.21 -4.28
N GLN A 152 0.46 -18.58 -3.06
CA GLN A 152 -0.64 -19.48 -2.72
C GLN A 152 -1.96 -18.75 -2.49
N GLY A 153 -1.92 -17.41 -2.45
CA GLY A 153 -3.09 -16.57 -2.18
C GLY A 153 -3.38 -16.37 -0.70
N ASP A 154 -2.39 -16.63 0.17
CA ASP A 154 -2.53 -16.40 1.59
C ASP A 154 -2.15 -14.97 1.94
N CYS A 155 -2.93 -14.38 2.84
CA CYS A 155 -2.64 -13.08 3.44
C CYS A 155 -1.45 -13.18 4.40
N PRO A 156 -0.78 -12.04 4.71
CA PRO A 156 0.27 -12.01 5.70
C PRO A 156 -0.16 -12.57 7.05
N SER A 157 0.75 -13.22 7.77
CA SER A 157 0.48 -13.90 9.04
C SER A 157 0.02 -12.98 10.19
N TRP A 158 0.15 -11.68 10.01
CA TRP A 158 -0.31 -10.68 10.98
C TRP A 158 -1.76 -10.21 10.73
N PHE A 159 -2.44 -10.68 9.67
CA PHE A 159 -3.88 -10.50 9.52
C PHE A 159 -4.62 -11.43 10.48
N SER A 160 -5.70 -10.92 11.11
CA SER A 160 -6.66 -11.80 11.73
C SER A 160 -7.40 -12.62 10.67
N GLU A 161 -8.05 -13.71 11.06
CA GLU A 161 -8.86 -14.51 10.14
C GLU A 161 -9.97 -13.66 9.49
N GLU A 162 -10.58 -12.77 10.27
CA GLU A 162 -11.63 -11.87 9.79
C GLU A 162 -11.08 -10.84 8.79
N ASP A 163 -9.93 -10.24 9.08
CA ASP A 163 -9.30 -9.27 8.18
C ASP A 163 -8.85 -9.94 6.88
N ALA A 164 -8.27 -11.14 6.98
CA ALA A 164 -7.88 -11.94 5.80
C ALA A 164 -9.10 -12.28 4.93
N ARG A 165 -10.24 -12.64 5.53
CA ARG A 165 -11.48 -12.91 4.82
C ARG A 165 -11.98 -11.65 4.10
N LYS A 166 -12.12 -10.52 4.82
CA LYS A 166 -12.55 -9.24 4.23
C LYS A 166 -11.63 -8.78 3.11
N TYR A 167 -10.32 -8.95 3.29
CA TYR A 167 -9.33 -8.58 2.28
C TYR A 167 -9.49 -9.42 1.00
N LYS A 168 -9.66 -10.74 1.13
CA LYS A 168 -9.92 -11.63 0.00
C LYS A 168 -11.24 -11.33 -0.70
N GLU A 169 -12.30 -10.99 0.04
CA GLU A 169 -13.58 -10.53 -0.52
C GLU A 169 -13.39 -9.23 -1.35
N GLY A 170 -12.59 -8.29 -0.83
CA GLY A 170 -12.22 -7.07 -1.55
C GLY A 170 -11.45 -7.34 -2.86
N ILE A 171 -10.53 -8.32 -2.87
CA ILE A 171 -9.84 -8.75 -4.10
C ILE A 171 -10.84 -9.30 -5.13
N LEU A 172 -11.78 -10.13 -4.68
CA LEU A 172 -12.79 -10.71 -5.59
C LEU A 172 -13.71 -9.63 -6.16
N TRP A 173 -14.12 -8.66 -5.34
CA TRP A 173 -14.91 -7.51 -5.77
C TRP A 173 -14.17 -6.68 -6.84
N LYS A 174 -12.90 -6.31 -6.61
CA LYS A 174 -12.07 -5.60 -7.57
C LYS A 174 -11.96 -6.36 -8.90
N ARG A 175 -11.67 -7.67 -8.84
CA ARG A 175 -11.58 -8.51 -10.03
C ARG A 175 -12.90 -8.61 -10.80
N LYS A 176 -14.04 -8.61 -10.11
CA LYS A 176 -15.36 -8.58 -10.74
C LYS A 176 -15.57 -7.24 -11.43
N LEU A 177 -15.31 -6.13 -10.73
CA LEU A 177 -15.44 -4.77 -11.27
C LEU A 177 -14.64 -4.59 -12.57
N HIS A 178 -13.38 -5.02 -12.58
CA HIS A 178 -12.54 -4.93 -13.77
C HIS A 178 -12.98 -5.84 -14.92
N ARG A 179 -13.64 -6.95 -14.65
CA ARG A 179 -14.22 -7.80 -15.71
C ARG A 179 -15.47 -7.20 -16.34
N GLU A 180 -16.21 -6.43 -15.57
CA GLU A 180 -17.48 -5.82 -16.03
C GLU A 180 -17.25 -4.52 -16.79
N HIS A 181 -16.16 -3.80 -16.51
CA HIS A 181 -15.92 -2.44 -16.99
C HIS A 181 -14.53 -2.21 -17.61
N GLY A 182 -13.62 -3.20 -17.54
CA GLY A 182 -12.22 -3.07 -17.97
C GLY A 182 -11.93 -3.53 -19.41
#